data_eb7d6f2ff489bfd5d74a9b8d1ed89fc6
#
_entry.id   eb7d6f2ff489bfd5d74a9b8d1ed89fc6
#
_cell.length_a   1.000
_cell.length_b   1.000
_cell.length_c   1.000
_cell.angle_alpha   90.00
_cell.angle_beta   90.00
_cell.angle_gamma   90.00
#
_symmetry.space_group_name_H-M   'P 1'
#
loop_
_entity.id
_entity.type
_entity.pdbx_description
1 polymer ?
#
loop_
_entity_poly.entity_id
_entity_poly.type
_entity_poly.pdbx_seq_one_letter_code
_entity_poly.pdbx_strand_id
1 'polypeptide(L)'
;RFELGYYALEPNIRVIAPWREWDLGSREKLLKYAEKHGIPVEGRKKGGSPYSMDANLLHISYEGRILEDPAKEPEADMWRWTVSPETAPDRAEYIELEYKQGDIVAVNGRKLSPAKVLDALNKLGGKHGIGRLDLVENRYVGMKSRGCYETPGGTIMLKAHRAIESITLDREVGHLKDDLMPRYASLIYNGYWWSPE
;
A
#
# COMPACT_ATOMS: atom_id res chain seq x y z
N ARG A 1 11.02 11.65 2.19
CA ARG A 1 11.39 10.29 2.63
C ARG A 1 12.65 9.80 1.94
N PHE A 2 12.71 9.78 0.61
CA PHE A 2 13.91 9.28 -0.12
C PHE A 2 15.15 10.10 0.23
N GLU A 3 15.06 11.42 0.24
CA GLU A 3 16.19 12.29 0.55
C GLU A 3 16.68 12.14 1.99
N LEU A 4 15.77 11.93 2.95
CA LEU A 4 16.15 11.62 4.34
C LEU A 4 17.02 10.36 4.41
N GLY A 5 16.62 9.29 3.69
CA GLY A 5 17.40 8.06 3.60
C GLY A 5 18.75 8.28 2.92
N TYR A 6 18.79 9.04 1.83
CA TYR A 6 20.05 9.35 1.13
C TYR A 6 21.01 10.11 2.02
N TYR A 7 20.54 11.17 2.69
CA TYR A 7 21.39 11.98 3.57
C TYR A 7 21.79 11.27 4.86
N ALA A 8 20.97 10.33 5.35
CA ALA A 8 21.35 9.50 6.50
C ALA A 8 22.50 8.54 6.16
N LEU A 9 22.54 8.01 4.93
CA LEU A 9 23.55 7.06 4.48
C LEU A 9 24.79 7.75 3.89
N GLU A 10 24.62 8.84 3.17
CA GLU A 10 25.68 9.63 2.55
C GLU A 10 25.31 11.12 2.56
N PRO A 11 25.71 11.86 3.63
CA PRO A 11 25.29 13.26 3.83
C PRO A 11 25.69 14.22 2.71
N ASN A 12 26.73 13.89 1.94
CA ASN A 12 27.23 14.73 0.86
C ASN A 12 26.67 14.35 -0.52
N ILE A 13 25.76 13.38 -0.61
CA ILE A 13 25.19 12.97 -1.90
C ILE A 13 24.45 14.14 -2.56
N ARG A 14 24.73 14.35 -3.85
CA ARG A 14 23.99 15.34 -4.63
C ARG A 14 22.67 14.77 -5.12
N VAL A 15 21.56 15.32 -4.65
CA VAL A 15 20.22 14.97 -5.15
C VAL A 15 19.87 15.86 -6.34
N ILE A 16 19.48 15.23 -7.46
CA ILE A 16 18.98 15.92 -8.64
C ILE A 16 17.46 15.74 -8.67
N ALA A 17 16.75 16.85 -8.48
CA ALA A 17 15.29 16.88 -8.42
C ALA A 17 14.73 17.92 -9.42
N PRO A 18 14.67 17.59 -10.73
CA PRO A 18 14.32 18.53 -11.78
C PRO A 18 13.00 19.27 -11.58
N TRP A 19 12.02 18.62 -10.97
CA TRP A 19 10.72 19.23 -10.65
C TRP A 19 10.79 20.44 -9.70
N ARG A 20 11.91 20.65 -9.00
CA ARG A 20 12.16 21.85 -8.16
C ARG A 20 12.71 23.01 -8.95
N GLU A 21 13.32 22.74 -10.10
CA GLU A 21 14.05 23.71 -10.93
C GLU A 21 13.29 24.01 -12.22
N TRP A 22 12.58 23.02 -12.76
CA TRP A 22 11.85 23.13 -14.01
C TRP A 22 10.39 23.52 -13.79
N ASP A 23 9.78 24.19 -14.77
CA ASP A 23 8.34 24.51 -14.73
C ASP A 23 7.46 23.28 -15.03
N LEU A 24 7.62 22.22 -14.21
CA LEU A 24 6.89 20.95 -14.31
C LEU A 24 6.01 20.70 -13.06
N GLY A 25 5.53 21.74 -12.42
CA GLY A 25 4.80 21.69 -11.16
C GLY A 25 3.37 21.14 -11.24
N SER A 26 2.89 20.70 -12.41
CA SER A 26 1.57 20.09 -12.54
C SER A 26 1.58 18.91 -13.49
N ARG A 27 0.60 18.00 -13.31
CA ARG A 27 0.41 16.85 -14.22
C ARG A 27 0.19 17.31 -15.67
N GLU A 28 -0.51 18.38 -15.90
CA GLU A 28 -0.75 18.94 -17.23
C GLU A 28 0.56 19.37 -17.90
N LYS A 29 1.43 20.07 -17.16
CA LYS A 29 2.75 20.48 -17.64
C LYS A 29 3.65 19.27 -17.97
N LEU A 30 3.63 18.25 -17.11
CA LEU A 30 4.34 16.98 -17.34
C LEU A 30 3.85 16.27 -18.59
N LEU A 31 2.54 16.22 -18.84
CA LEU A 31 1.98 15.61 -20.06
C LEU A 31 2.38 16.38 -21.32
N LYS A 32 2.33 17.71 -21.31
CA LYS A 32 2.81 18.56 -22.41
C LYS A 32 4.30 18.37 -22.69
N TYR A 33 5.11 18.24 -21.62
CA TYR A 33 6.52 17.96 -21.72
C TYR A 33 6.78 16.59 -22.37
N ALA A 34 6.11 15.54 -21.88
CA ALA A 34 6.20 14.20 -22.41
C ALA A 34 5.83 14.16 -23.91
N GLU A 35 4.77 14.87 -24.30
CA GLU A 35 4.34 14.98 -25.70
C GLU A 35 5.39 15.66 -26.56
N LYS A 36 5.92 16.79 -26.13
CA LYS A 36 6.97 17.55 -26.83
C LYS A 36 8.22 16.70 -27.06
N HIS A 37 8.55 15.81 -26.15
CA HIS A 37 9.77 15.00 -26.21
C HIS A 37 9.54 13.55 -26.66
N GLY A 38 8.33 13.21 -27.13
CA GLY A 38 8.02 11.86 -27.61
C GLY A 38 8.09 10.78 -26.54
N ILE A 39 7.95 11.15 -25.25
CA ILE A 39 7.99 10.21 -24.12
C ILE A 39 6.63 9.47 -24.08
N PRO A 40 6.62 8.13 -24.18
CA PRO A 40 5.38 7.37 -24.10
C PRO A 40 4.78 7.47 -22.70
N VAL A 41 3.50 7.84 -22.63
CA VAL A 41 2.74 7.86 -21.37
C VAL A 41 1.62 6.85 -21.49
N GLU A 42 1.65 5.83 -20.65
CA GLU A 42 0.56 4.84 -20.58
C GLU A 42 -0.75 5.53 -20.15
N GLY A 43 -1.86 5.13 -20.76
CA GLY A 43 -3.19 5.67 -20.42
C GLY A 43 -3.64 6.88 -21.25
N ARG A 44 -2.95 7.25 -22.34
CA ARG A 44 -3.38 8.32 -23.29
C ARG A 44 -4.63 7.99 -24.11
N LYS A 45 -5.14 6.77 -24.08
CA LYS A 45 -6.47 6.48 -24.66
C LYS A 45 -7.51 7.28 -23.87
N LYS A 46 -8.45 7.93 -24.57
CA LYS A 46 -9.60 8.60 -23.96
C LYS A 46 -10.18 7.68 -22.90
N GLY A 47 -10.03 8.04 -21.60
CA GLY A 47 -10.41 7.19 -20.46
C GLY A 47 -9.24 6.62 -19.63
N GLY A 48 -8.02 7.14 -19.76
CA GLY A 48 -6.90 6.76 -18.87
C GLY A 48 -7.27 6.94 -17.40
N SER A 49 -6.71 6.09 -16.52
CA SER A 49 -7.02 6.04 -15.09
C SER A 49 -7.22 7.44 -14.51
N PRO A 50 -8.39 7.74 -13.97
CA PRO A 50 -8.69 9.04 -13.40
C PRO A 50 -7.89 9.35 -12.14
N TYR A 51 -7.20 8.38 -11.58
CA TYR A 51 -6.53 8.42 -10.30
C TYR A 51 -5.00 8.42 -10.44
N SER A 52 -4.30 9.03 -9.51
CA SER A 52 -2.91 8.69 -9.23
C SER A 52 -2.89 7.31 -8.57
N MET A 53 -2.06 6.41 -9.09
CA MET A 53 -2.05 5.03 -8.65
C MET A 53 -0.62 4.54 -8.52
N ASP A 54 -0.29 4.01 -7.35
CA ASP A 54 0.95 3.30 -7.08
C ASP A 54 0.65 1.85 -6.72
N ALA A 55 1.40 0.92 -7.33
CA ALA A 55 1.22 -0.49 -7.11
C ALA A 55 2.55 -1.17 -6.78
N ASN A 56 2.52 -2.06 -5.80
CA ASN A 56 3.61 -2.97 -5.48
C ASN A 56 3.02 -4.34 -5.10
N LEU A 57 3.87 -5.28 -4.67
CA LEU A 57 3.40 -6.62 -4.32
C LEU A 57 2.44 -6.64 -3.12
N LEU A 58 2.55 -5.68 -2.18
CA LEU A 58 1.73 -5.62 -0.96
C LEU A 58 0.36 -4.98 -1.21
N HIS A 59 0.31 -3.86 -1.95
CA HIS A 59 -0.91 -3.09 -2.10
C HIS A 59 -0.95 -2.26 -3.39
N ILE A 60 -2.15 -1.81 -3.74
CA ILE A 60 -2.37 -0.69 -4.67
C ILE A 60 -2.93 0.47 -3.86
N SER A 61 -2.43 1.67 -4.12
CA SER A 61 -3.00 2.93 -3.62
C SER A 61 -3.60 3.74 -4.75
N TYR A 62 -4.71 4.41 -4.46
CA TYR A 62 -5.42 5.32 -5.36
C TYR A 62 -5.63 6.65 -4.66
N GLU A 63 -5.31 7.75 -5.32
CA GLU A 63 -5.52 9.10 -4.80
C GLU A 63 -5.85 10.11 -5.91
N GLY A 64 -6.36 11.27 -5.52
CA GLY A 64 -6.66 12.39 -6.42
C GLY A 64 -8.04 12.34 -7.06
N ARG A 65 -8.36 13.36 -7.86
CA ARG A 65 -9.62 13.56 -8.58
C ARG A 65 -10.84 13.48 -7.67
N ILE A 66 -11.80 12.61 -8.03
CA ILE A 66 -13.06 12.42 -7.28
C ILE A 66 -12.83 12.04 -5.82
N LEU A 67 -11.70 11.37 -5.50
CA LEU A 67 -11.35 11.02 -4.12
C LEU A 67 -11.00 12.23 -3.26
N GLU A 68 -10.70 13.39 -3.85
CA GLU A 68 -10.46 14.63 -3.10
C GLU A 68 -11.74 15.16 -2.45
N ASP A 69 -12.91 14.79 -2.98
CA ASP A 69 -14.20 15.05 -2.35
C ASP A 69 -14.58 13.89 -1.41
N PRO A 70 -14.55 14.09 -0.08
CA PRO A 70 -14.86 13.01 0.86
C PRO A 70 -16.32 12.55 0.82
N ALA A 71 -17.22 13.30 0.18
CA ALA A 71 -18.62 12.93 0.01
C ALA A 71 -18.86 12.01 -1.21
N LYS A 72 -17.83 11.75 -2.03
CA LYS A 72 -17.94 10.88 -3.20
C LYS A 72 -17.47 9.47 -2.87
N GLU A 73 -18.23 8.48 -3.32
CA GLU A 73 -17.80 7.09 -3.27
C GLU A 73 -16.69 6.82 -4.30
N PRO A 74 -15.73 5.93 -3.97
CA PRO A 74 -14.80 5.41 -4.96
C PRO A 74 -15.55 4.69 -6.09
N GLU A 75 -15.18 5.00 -7.35
CA GLU A 75 -15.81 4.36 -8.51
C GLU A 75 -15.55 2.85 -8.53
N ALA A 76 -16.55 2.06 -8.88
CA ALA A 76 -16.47 0.60 -8.84
C ALA A 76 -15.36 0.01 -9.73
N ASP A 77 -15.07 0.65 -10.87
CA ASP A 77 -14.05 0.25 -11.83
C ASP A 77 -12.61 0.69 -11.43
N MET A 78 -12.48 1.43 -10.34
CA MET A 78 -11.18 1.80 -9.78
C MET A 78 -10.42 0.57 -9.25
N TRP A 79 -11.12 -0.36 -8.62
CA TRP A 79 -10.56 -1.51 -7.95
C TRP A 79 -10.04 -2.57 -8.93
N ARG A 80 -8.78 -3.00 -8.78
CA ARG A 80 -8.10 -3.88 -9.74
C ARG A 80 -7.80 -5.28 -9.22
N TRP A 81 -7.61 -5.42 -7.93
CA TRP A 81 -7.22 -6.69 -7.32
C TRP A 81 -8.37 -7.40 -6.63
N THR A 82 -9.37 -6.66 -6.22
CA THR A 82 -10.48 -7.17 -5.42
C THR A 82 -11.78 -7.03 -6.16
N VAL A 83 -12.60 -8.06 -6.08
CA VAL A 83 -14.02 -7.95 -6.46
C VAL A 83 -14.76 -7.15 -5.39
N SER A 84 -15.96 -6.62 -5.75
CA SER A 84 -16.84 -6.03 -4.75
C SER A 84 -17.35 -7.12 -3.79
N PRO A 85 -17.52 -6.81 -2.48
CA PRO A 85 -18.14 -7.74 -1.53
C PRO A 85 -19.46 -8.31 -2.02
N GLU A 86 -20.27 -7.53 -2.73
CA GLU A 86 -21.58 -7.94 -3.29
C GLU A 86 -21.46 -8.98 -4.41
N THR A 87 -20.30 -9.02 -5.08
CA THR A 87 -20.02 -9.97 -6.18
C THR A 87 -19.06 -11.06 -5.78
N ALA A 88 -18.56 -11.02 -4.54
CA ALA A 88 -17.71 -12.07 -4.00
C ALA A 88 -18.49 -13.39 -3.87
N PRO A 89 -17.80 -14.56 -3.89
CA PRO A 89 -18.45 -15.84 -3.67
C PRO A 89 -19.17 -15.91 -2.32
N ASP A 90 -20.42 -16.36 -2.30
CA ASP A 90 -21.20 -16.56 -1.06
C ASP A 90 -20.64 -17.67 -0.17
N ARG A 91 -19.94 -18.63 -0.77
CA ARG A 91 -19.34 -19.74 -0.04
C ARG A 91 -18.01 -19.33 0.55
N ALA A 92 -17.88 -19.49 1.88
CA ALA A 92 -16.61 -19.31 2.59
C ALA A 92 -15.54 -20.28 2.06
N GLU A 93 -14.32 -19.77 1.92
CA GLU A 93 -13.12 -20.55 1.58
C GLU A 93 -12.17 -20.54 2.77
N TYR A 94 -11.87 -21.73 3.31
CA TYR A 94 -10.90 -21.87 4.39
C TYR A 94 -9.51 -21.97 3.79
N ILE A 95 -8.55 -21.30 4.42
CA ILE A 95 -7.14 -21.37 4.05
C ILE A 95 -6.33 -21.85 5.24
N GLU A 96 -5.34 -22.67 4.98
CA GLU A 96 -4.38 -23.14 5.97
C GLU A 96 -3.04 -22.44 5.77
N LEU A 97 -2.48 -21.86 6.84
CA LEU A 97 -1.19 -21.17 6.82
C LEU A 97 -0.24 -21.86 7.81
N GLU A 98 0.89 -22.37 7.30
CA GLU A 98 1.94 -22.92 8.16
C GLU A 98 2.92 -21.81 8.55
N TYR A 99 3.19 -21.69 9.85
CA TYR A 99 4.14 -20.74 10.40
C TYR A 99 5.42 -21.45 10.89
N LYS A 100 6.56 -20.80 10.65
CA LYS A 100 7.84 -21.17 11.24
C LYS A 100 8.58 -19.94 11.69
N GLN A 101 8.85 -19.83 12.99
CA GLN A 101 9.57 -18.69 13.59
C GLN A 101 8.92 -17.32 13.26
N GLY A 102 7.58 -17.28 13.18
CA GLY A 102 6.85 -16.05 12.86
C GLY A 102 6.55 -15.81 11.37
N ASP A 103 7.22 -16.53 10.47
CA ASP A 103 7.02 -16.40 9.02
C ASP A 103 6.05 -17.45 8.48
N ILE A 104 5.24 -17.08 7.49
CA ILE A 104 4.40 -18.01 6.74
C ILE A 104 5.27 -18.73 5.72
N VAL A 105 5.37 -20.06 5.85
CA VAL A 105 6.20 -20.90 4.99
C VAL A 105 5.41 -21.78 4.02
N ALA A 106 4.11 -21.95 4.25
CA ALA A 106 3.22 -22.66 3.32
C ALA A 106 1.80 -22.12 3.34
N VAL A 107 1.10 -22.25 2.22
CA VAL A 107 -0.32 -21.95 2.04
C VAL A 107 -1.01 -23.20 1.52
N ASN A 108 -2.03 -23.69 2.21
CA ASN A 108 -2.76 -24.92 1.88
C ASN A 108 -1.82 -26.12 1.62
N GLY A 109 -0.84 -26.34 2.53
CA GLY A 109 0.14 -27.42 2.46
C GLY A 109 1.25 -27.21 1.41
N ARG A 110 1.20 -26.16 0.60
CA ARG A 110 2.20 -25.87 -0.44
C ARG A 110 3.25 -24.92 0.08
N LYS A 111 4.49 -25.38 0.17
CA LYS A 111 5.65 -24.54 0.53
C LYS A 111 5.91 -23.50 -0.56
N LEU A 112 6.08 -22.25 -0.15
CA LEU A 112 6.24 -21.10 -1.06
C LEU A 112 7.34 -20.17 -0.54
N SER A 113 7.97 -19.43 -1.45
CA SER A 113 8.83 -18.30 -1.06
C SER A 113 7.97 -17.15 -0.52
N PRO A 114 8.52 -16.21 0.29
CA PRO A 114 7.75 -15.08 0.85
C PRO A 114 6.95 -14.29 -0.18
N ALA A 115 7.55 -13.96 -1.32
CA ALA A 115 6.86 -13.26 -2.40
C ALA A 115 5.70 -14.09 -2.99
N LYS A 116 5.88 -15.42 -3.12
CA LYS A 116 4.81 -16.30 -3.61
C LYS A 116 3.70 -16.52 -2.59
N VAL A 117 4.00 -16.48 -1.30
CA VAL A 117 2.98 -16.47 -0.23
C VAL A 117 2.08 -15.25 -0.41
N LEU A 118 2.67 -14.06 -0.51
CA LEU A 118 1.90 -12.83 -0.65
C LEU A 118 1.08 -12.79 -1.96
N ASP A 119 1.66 -13.22 -3.09
CA ASP A 119 0.95 -13.33 -4.37
C ASP A 119 -0.25 -14.30 -4.28
N ALA A 120 -0.08 -15.45 -3.64
CA ALA A 120 -1.17 -16.41 -3.44
C ALA A 120 -2.29 -15.83 -2.55
N LEU A 121 -1.92 -15.15 -1.47
CA LEU A 121 -2.88 -14.53 -0.56
C LEU A 121 -3.57 -13.32 -1.19
N ASN A 122 -2.89 -12.55 -2.03
CA ASN A 122 -3.50 -11.48 -2.82
C ASN A 122 -4.60 -12.03 -3.75
N LYS A 123 -4.36 -13.14 -4.42
CA LYS A 123 -5.35 -13.78 -5.30
C LYS A 123 -6.56 -14.31 -4.53
N LEU A 124 -6.31 -14.97 -3.41
CA LEU A 124 -7.39 -15.49 -2.54
C LEU A 124 -8.20 -14.35 -1.93
N GLY A 125 -7.56 -13.35 -1.33
CA GLY A 125 -8.24 -12.21 -0.75
C GLY A 125 -8.98 -11.37 -1.79
N GLY A 126 -8.37 -11.15 -2.95
CA GLY A 126 -8.99 -10.43 -4.06
C GLY A 126 -10.27 -11.10 -4.58
N LYS A 127 -10.25 -12.44 -4.72
CA LYS A 127 -11.42 -13.25 -5.10
C LYS A 127 -12.60 -13.07 -4.12
N HIS A 128 -12.32 -12.88 -2.85
CA HIS A 128 -13.31 -12.74 -1.79
C HIS A 128 -13.58 -11.29 -1.36
N GLY A 129 -13.15 -10.30 -2.13
CA GLY A 129 -13.40 -8.89 -1.85
C GLY A 129 -12.74 -8.36 -0.56
N ILE A 130 -11.67 -9.00 -0.11
CA ILE A 130 -10.97 -8.67 1.12
C ILE A 130 -9.89 -7.61 0.88
N GLY A 131 -9.75 -6.64 1.81
CA GLY A 131 -8.60 -5.76 1.87
C GLY A 131 -8.76 -4.41 1.20
N ARG A 132 -10.00 -3.98 0.90
CA ARG A 132 -10.28 -2.59 0.53
C ARG A 132 -10.27 -1.69 1.76
N LEU A 133 -9.70 -0.52 1.61
CA LEU A 133 -9.67 0.50 2.64
C LEU A 133 -9.82 1.88 2.01
N ASP A 134 -10.69 2.71 2.57
CA ASP A 134 -10.88 4.11 2.26
C ASP A 134 -10.62 4.92 3.53
N LEU A 135 -9.61 5.75 3.53
CA LEU A 135 -9.19 6.49 4.71
C LEU A 135 -8.63 7.87 4.38
N VAL A 136 -8.68 8.75 5.37
CA VAL A 136 -8.01 10.05 5.34
C VAL A 136 -6.78 9.99 6.23
N GLU A 137 -5.62 10.18 5.64
CA GLU A 137 -4.33 10.23 6.33
C GLU A 137 -3.85 11.66 6.56
N ASN A 138 -2.91 11.83 7.46
CA ASN A 138 -2.22 13.10 7.69
C ASN A 138 -0.84 13.04 7.02
N ARG A 139 -0.57 13.94 6.09
CA ARG A 139 0.79 14.15 5.58
C ARG A 139 1.68 14.71 6.68
N TYR A 140 2.99 14.52 6.57
CA TYR A 140 3.98 15.03 7.55
C TYR A 140 3.80 16.51 7.87
N VAL A 141 3.43 17.31 6.89
CA VAL A 141 3.17 18.76 7.03
C VAL A 141 1.77 19.09 7.58
N GLY A 142 1.00 18.11 8.04
CA GLY A 142 -0.33 18.28 8.62
C GLY A 142 -1.49 18.35 7.62
N MET A 143 -1.23 18.27 6.32
CA MET A 143 -2.27 18.26 5.29
C MET A 143 -3.02 16.93 5.29
N LYS A 144 -4.34 16.98 5.20
CA LYS A 144 -5.19 15.80 5.03
C LYS A 144 -5.13 15.30 3.59
N SER A 145 -5.09 13.99 3.41
CA SER A 145 -5.10 13.35 2.09
C SER A 145 -5.93 12.07 2.15
N ARG A 146 -6.95 11.98 1.31
CA ARG A 146 -7.73 10.75 1.18
C ARG A 146 -7.04 9.80 0.23
N GLY A 147 -6.94 8.54 0.63
CA GLY A 147 -6.44 7.45 -0.19
C GLY A 147 -7.32 6.22 -0.07
N CYS A 148 -7.52 5.52 -1.19
CA CYS A 148 -8.13 4.21 -1.22
C CYS A 148 -7.06 3.17 -1.50
N TYR A 149 -7.18 2.00 -0.86
CA TYR A 149 -6.14 0.98 -0.91
C TYR A 149 -6.76 -0.40 -1.13
N GLU A 150 -6.02 -1.24 -1.84
CA GLU A 150 -6.28 -2.67 -1.92
C GLU A 150 -5.08 -3.42 -1.35
N THR A 151 -5.29 -4.15 -0.26
CA THR A 151 -4.25 -4.91 0.44
C THR A 151 -4.77 -6.32 0.81
N PRO A 152 -5.20 -7.13 -0.15
CA PRO A 152 -5.89 -8.38 0.14
C PRO A 152 -5.02 -9.39 0.90
N GLY A 153 -3.83 -9.69 0.41
CA GLY A 153 -2.91 -10.63 1.05
C GLY A 153 -2.38 -10.11 2.39
N GLY A 154 -2.03 -8.82 2.46
CA GLY A 154 -1.59 -8.20 3.70
C GLY A 154 -2.65 -8.22 4.80
N THR A 155 -3.92 -8.05 4.44
CA THR A 155 -5.05 -8.16 5.39
C THR A 155 -5.19 -9.58 5.94
N ILE A 156 -5.08 -10.61 5.09
CA ILE A 156 -5.10 -12.01 5.52
C ILE A 156 -3.92 -12.29 6.44
N MET A 157 -2.70 -11.88 6.03
CA MET A 157 -1.48 -12.08 6.82
C MET A 157 -1.59 -11.43 8.21
N LEU A 158 -2.04 -10.19 8.28
CA LEU A 158 -2.21 -9.47 9.55
C LEU A 158 -3.20 -10.18 10.46
N LYS A 159 -4.37 -10.58 9.94
CA LYS A 159 -5.39 -11.30 10.72
C LYS A 159 -4.87 -12.64 11.24
N ALA A 160 -4.22 -13.42 10.40
CA ALA A 160 -3.66 -14.72 10.78
C ALA A 160 -2.52 -14.56 11.78
N HIS A 161 -1.62 -13.60 11.58
CA HIS A 161 -0.53 -13.33 12.52
C HIS A 161 -1.04 -12.93 13.90
N ARG A 162 -2.03 -12.03 13.97
CA ARG A 162 -2.68 -11.63 15.24
C ARG A 162 -3.36 -12.81 15.93
N ALA A 163 -3.93 -13.75 15.18
CA ALA A 163 -4.51 -14.97 15.75
C ALA A 163 -3.43 -15.87 16.38
N ILE A 164 -2.27 -16.01 15.73
CA ILE A 164 -1.12 -16.75 16.31
C ILE A 164 -0.58 -16.02 17.56
N GLU A 165 -0.43 -14.71 17.49
CA GLU A 165 0.03 -13.91 18.65
C GLU A 165 -0.89 -14.08 19.86
N SER A 166 -2.19 -14.18 19.66
CA SER A 166 -3.17 -14.33 20.75
C SER A 166 -2.98 -15.61 21.59
N ILE A 167 -2.33 -16.63 21.03
CA ILE A 167 -2.06 -17.90 21.71
C ILE A 167 -0.59 -18.11 22.07
N THR A 168 0.31 -17.23 21.63
CA THR A 168 1.75 -17.36 21.83
C THR A 168 2.38 -16.24 22.64
N LEU A 169 1.82 -15.04 22.63
CA LEU A 169 2.33 -13.91 23.40
C LEU A 169 1.70 -13.85 24.80
N ASP A 170 2.52 -13.45 25.75
CA ASP A 170 2.04 -13.01 27.04
C ASP A 170 1.16 -11.74 26.86
N ARG A 171 0.15 -11.60 27.73
CA ARG A 171 -0.81 -10.48 27.67
C ARG A 171 -0.12 -9.11 27.68
N GLU A 172 0.79 -8.90 28.63
CA GLU A 172 1.47 -7.61 28.80
C GLU A 172 2.40 -7.29 27.62
N VAL A 173 3.06 -8.31 27.07
CA VAL A 173 3.86 -8.17 25.85
C VAL A 173 3.00 -7.81 24.65
N GLY A 174 1.82 -8.42 24.52
CA GLY A 174 0.84 -8.09 23.49
C GLY A 174 0.37 -6.64 23.57
N HIS A 175 0.03 -6.15 24.77
CA HIS A 175 -0.36 -4.77 25.01
C HIS A 175 0.77 -3.79 24.69
N LEU A 176 1.99 -4.06 25.16
CA LEU A 176 3.15 -3.21 24.87
C LEU A 176 3.43 -3.12 23.35
N LYS A 177 3.30 -4.24 22.64
CA LYS A 177 3.41 -4.24 21.20
C LYS A 177 2.37 -3.33 20.54
N ASP A 178 1.13 -3.39 20.98
CA ASP A 178 0.04 -2.56 20.45
C ASP A 178 0.27 -1.07 20.74
N ASP A 179 0.76 -0.72 21.91
CA ASP A 179 1.10 0.66 22.30
C ASP A 179 2.27 1.23 21.45
N LEU A 180 3.23 0.40 21.09
CA LEU A 180 4.36 0.81 20.28
C LEU A 180 4.02 0.93 18.78
N MET A 181 2.99 0.23 18.31
CA MET A 181 2.66 0.13 16.88
C MET A 181 2.40 1.50 16.21
N PRO A 182 1.60 2.42 16.78
CA PRO A 182 1.36 3.72 16.15
C PRO A 182 2.63 4.56 16.03
N ARG A 183 3.51 4.50 17.04
CA ARG A 183 4.79 5.20 17.03
C ARG A 183 5.72 4.65 15.95
N TYR A 184 5.85 3.34 15.86
CA TYR A 184 6.64 2.66 14.84
C TYR A 184 6.12 2.96 13.43
N ALA A 185 4.79 2.89 13.24
CA ALA A 185 4.16 3.23 11.97
C ALA A 185 4.43 4.68 11.55
N SER A 186 4.42 5.63 12.50
CA SER A 186 4.73 7.03 12.24
C SER A 186 6.19 7.25 11.79
N LEU A 187 7.14 6.55 12.40
CA LEU A 187 8.55 6.62 11.99
C LEU A 187 8.73 6.13 10.54
N ILE A 188 8.10 5.01 10.19
CA ILE A 188 8.13 4.47 8.82
C ILE A 188 7.45 5.42 7.85
N TYR A 189 6.25 5.90 8.17
CA TYR A 189 5.48 6.82 7.33
C TYR A 189 6.24 8.11 7.03
N ASN A 190 6.92 8.66 8.03
CA ASN A 190 7.71 9.89 7.91
C ASN A 190 9.05 9.68 7.22
N GLY A 191 9.47 8.44 7.00
CA GLY A 191 10.72 8.11 6.29
C GLY A 191 11.96 8.11 7.17
N TYR A 192 11.81 7.89 8.48
CA TYR A 192 12.91 7.85 9.45
C TYR A 192 13.59 6.49 9.56
N TRP A 193 13.43 5.63 8.55
CA TRP A 193 13.97 4.27 8.56
C TRP A 193 15.47 4.19 8.84
N TRP A 194 16.24 5.18 8.35
CA TRP A 194 17.70 5.24 8.48
C TRP A 194 18.17 6.29 9.46
N SER A 195 17.28 6.95 10.17
CA SER A 195 17.63 7.95 11.17
C SER A 195 17.83 7.33 12.57
N PRO A 196 18.48 8.05 13.51
CA PRO A 196 18.67 7.56 14.87
C PRO A 196 17.39 7.33 15.68
N GLU A 197 16.29 7.98 15.33
CA GLU A 197 14.98 7.80 15.97
C GLU A 197 14.43 6.41 15.76
#